data_55d8290cbd8eec4c338898bea3987297
#
_entry.id   55d8290cbd8eec4c338898bea3987297
#
_cell.length_a   1.000
_cell.length_b   1.000
_cell.length_c   1.000
_cell.angle_alpha   90.00
_cell.angle_beta   90.00
_cell.angle_gamma   90.00
#
_symmetry.space_group_name_H-M   'P 1'
#
loop_
_entity.id
_entity.type
_entity.pdbx_description
1 polymer ?
#
loop_
_entity_poly.entity_id
_entity_poly.type
_entity_poly.pdbx_seq_one_letter_code
_entity_poly.pdbx_strand_id
1 'polypeptide(L)'
;MPIYAIVVTAGREEFVADILANEGKNKKYAIYSVMQIPGVKGYLFVETPNSLELQRAVLGIKHVKRILPQEISIEDLLKYFEEEKVKYDINDIVEVLSGAFKGTRGKIINIDEKKKEVTIELIDVPVPLQLNVPMNSLKLIEKSK
;
A
#
# COMPACT_ATOMS: atom_id res chain seq x y z
N MET A 1 9.10 -10.43 18.56
CA MET A 1 10.14 -10.64 17.55
C MET A 1 10.47 -9.34 16.86
N PRO A 2 11.76 -8.96 16.73
CA PRO A 2 12.12 -7.73 16.05
C PRO A 2 11.81 -7.79 14.56
N ILE A 3 11.43 -6.64 14.02
CA ILE A 3 11.23 -6.44 12.58
C ILE A 3 12.23 -5.39 12.13
N TYR A 4 12.93 -5.67 11.06
CA TYR A 4 13.90 -4.74 10.47
C TYR A 4 13.52 -4.40 9.05
N ALA A 5 13.83 -3.18 8.63
CA ALA A 5 13.67 -2.77 7.24
C ALA A 5 14.98 -2.95 6.49
N ILE A 6 14.91 -3.46 5.28
CA ILE A 6 16.05 -3.49 4.37
C ILE A 6 15.74 -2.63 3.15
N VAL A 7 16.78 -1.94 2.67
CA VAL A 7 16.68 -1.13 1.46
C VAL A 7 17.12 -1.98 0.28
N VAL A 8 16.25 -2.10 -0.71
CA VAL A 8 16.50 -2.88 -1.91
C VAL A 8 16.34 -2.02 -3.15
N THR A 9 16.77 -2.51 -4.29
CA THR A 9 16.56 -1.83 -5.56
C THR A 9 15.07 -1.79 -5.88
N ALA A 10 14.54 -0.60 -6.16
CA ALA A 10 13.12 -0.45 -6.50
C ALA A 10 12.77 -1.30 -7.74
N GLY A 11 11.70 -2.05 -7.66
CA GLY A 11 11.28 -3.01 -8.68
C GLY A 11 11.84 -4.42 -8.49
N ARG A 12 12.70 -4.63 -7.49
CA ARG A 12 13.29 -5.94 -7.18
C ARG A 12 12.90 -6.48 -5.81
N GLU A 13 11.90 -5.90 -5.20
CA GLU A 13 11.43 -6.27 -3.86
C GLU A 13 11.00 -7.74 -3.82
N GLU A 14 10.21 -8.18 -4.78
CA GLU A 14 9.72 -9.55 -4.87
C GLU A 14 10.86 -10.55 -5.05
N PHE A 15 11.82 -10.22 -5.89
CA PHE A 15 13.00 -11.06 -6.10
C PHE A 15 13.77 -11.31 -4.81
N VAL A 16 14.05 -10.25 -4.04
CA VAL A 16 14.75 -10.36 -2.76
C VAL A 16 13.90 -11.08 -1.72
N ALA A 17 12.60 -10.78 -1.68
CA ALA A 17 11.67 -11.41 -0.75
C ALA A 17 11.61 -12.92 -0.95
N ASP A 18 11.56 -13.39 -2.19
CA ASP A 18 11.54 -14.83 -2.51
C ASP A 18 12.80 -15.53 -2.04
N ILE A 19 13.97 -14.92 -2.22
CA ILE A 19 15.23 -15.49 -1.75
C ILE A 19 15.24 -15.60 -0.23
N LEU A 20 14.86 -14.54 0.47
CA LEU A 20 14.83 -14.54 1.94
C LEU A 20 13.80 -15.53 2.48
N ALA A 21 12.64 -15.62 1.86
CA ALA A 21 11.61 -16.59 2.25
C ALA A 21 12.12 -18.03 2.10
N ASN A 22 12.84 -18.33 1.02
CA ASN A 22 13.43 -19.65 0.81
C ASN A 22 14.52 -19.97 1.84
N GLU A 23 15.34 -19.01 2.21
CA GLU A 23 16.37 -19.18 3.25
C GLU A 23 15.74 -19.51 4.60
N GLY A 24 14.65 -18.83 4.95
CA GLY A 24 13.91 -19.10 6.18
C GLY A 24 13.22 -20.46 6.14
N LYS A 25 12.61 -20.81 5.02
CA LYS A 25 11.93 -22.09 4.82
C LYS A 25 12.90 -23.26 4.92
N ASN A 26 14.10 -23.11 4.37
CA ASN A 26 15.13 -24.13 4.42
C ASN A 26 15.93 -24.14 5.73
N LYS A 27 15.55 -23.27 6.68
CA LYS A 27 16.20 -23.13 7.99
C LYS A 27 17.69 -22.81 7.92
N LYS A 28 18.12 -22.21 6.81
CA LYS A 28 19.52 -21.77 6.65
C LYS A 28 19.83 -20.58 7.56
N TYR A 29 18.86 -19.68 7.67
CA TYR A 29 18.93 -18.53 8.55
C TYR A 29 17.60 -18.38 9.29
N ALA A 30 17.62 -17.70 10.45
CA ALA A 30 16.43 -17.52 11.26
C ALA A 30 15.58 -16.36 10.73
N ILE A 31 14.96 -16.55 9.59
CA ILE A 31 14.02 -15.61 8.97
C ILE A 31 12.61 -16.15 9.19
N TYR A 32 11.80 -15.43 9.94
CA TYR A 32 10.44 -15.89 10.30
C TYR A 32 9.38 -15.39 9.33
N SER A 33 9.54 -14.16 8.84
CA SER A 33 8.64 -13.63 7.83
C SER A 33 9.35 -12.54 7.02
N VAL A 34 8.89 -12.37 5.79
CA VAL A 34 9.33 -11.29 4.90
C VAL A 34 8.07 -10.60 4.38
N MET A 35 8.03 -9.29 4.47
CA MET A 35 6.85 -8.53 4.12
C MET A 35 7.18 -7.45 3.10
N GLN A 36 6.42 -7.44 2.02
CA GLN A 36 6.41 -6.34 1.06
C GLN A 36 5.09 -5.58 1.23
N ILE A 37 5.19 -4.29 1.47
CA ILE A 37 3.99 -3.46 1.66
C ILE A 37 3.63 -2.82 0.31
N PRO A 38 2.40 -3.01 -0.20
CA PRO A 38 1.97 -2.38 -1.43
C PRO A 38 2.11 -0.85 -1.35
N GLY A 39 2.66 -0.26 -2.41
CA GLY A 39 2.88 1.19 -2.46
C GLY A 39 4.19 1.67 -1.82
N VAL A 40 4.89 0.83 -1.08
CA VAL A 40 6.20 1.15 -0.51
C VAL A 40 7.28 0.52 -1.38
N LYS A 41 7.96 1.34 -2.16
CA LYS A 41 9.00 0.88 -3.09
C LYS A 41 10.38 0.98 -2.46
N GLY A 42 11.23 0.01 -2.76
CA GLY A 42 12.62 0.00 -2.33
C GLY A 42 12.84 -0.47 -0.90
N TYR A 43 11.84 -1.04 -0.26
CA TYR A 43 11.92 -1.55 1.10
C TYR A 43 11.26 -2.92 1.24
N LEU A 44 11.86 -3.75 2.10
CA LEU A 44 11.25 -4.97 2.61
C LEU A 44 11.35 -4.96 4.13
N PHE A 45 10.41 -5.61 4.78
CA PHE A 45 10.38 -5.75 6.23
C PHE A 45 10.56 -7.22 6.58
N VAL A 46 11.51 -7.51 7.46
CA VAL A 46 11.91 -8.87 7.78
C VAL A 46 11.82 -9.09 9.29
N GLU A 47 11.09 -10.13 9.67
CA GLU A 47 11.02 -10.58 11.06
C GLU A 47 12.09 -11.63 11.30
N THR A 48 12.99 -11.35 12.27
CA THR A 48 14.14 -12.18 12.59
C THR A 48 14.52 -11.96 14.06
N PRO A 49 15.18 -12.92 14.73
CA PRO A 49 15.54 -12.76 16.15
C PRO A 49 16.48 -11.61 16.43
N ASN A 50 17.39 -11.31 15.52
CA ASN A 50 18.39 -10.26 15.69
C ASN A 50 18.93 -9.79 14.34
N SER A 51 19.57 -8.63 14.35
CA SER A 51 20.13 -8.03 13.12
C SER A 51 21.28 -8.84 12.53
N LEU A 52 22.01 -9.59 13.35
CA LEU A 52 23.15 -10.39 12.87
C LEU A 52 22.68 -11.51 11.93
N GLU A 53 21.59 -12.20 12.29
CA GLU A 53 20.98 -13.21 11.41
C GLU A 53 20.56 -12.60 10.08
N LEU A 54 19.97 -11.40 10.12
CA LEU A 54 19.57 -10.70 8.90
C LEU A 54 20.79 -10.31 8.05
N GLN A 55 21.83 -9.80 8.67
CA GLN A 55 23.07 -9.44 7.97
C GLN A 55 23.66 -10.65 7.25
N ARG A 56 23.66 -11.81 7.89
CA ARG A 56 24.13 -13.06 7.26
C ARG A 56 23.24 -13.50 6.13
N ALA A 57 21.92 -13.42 6.33
CA ALA A 57 20.95 -13.85 5.33
C ALA A 57 21.01 -13.03 4.03
N VAL A 58 21.27 -11.72 4.14
CA VAL A 58 21.32 -10.84 2.95
C VAL A 58 22.70 -10.79 2.30
N LEU A 59 23.71 -11.36 2.93
CA LEU A 59 25.08 -11.35 2.39
C LEU A 59 25.11 -12.08 1.03
N GLY A 60 25.55 -11.36 0.00
CA GLY A 60 25.62 -11.92 -1.36
C GLY A 60 24.32 -11.87 -2.15
N ILE A 61 23.23 -11.40 -1.58
CA ILE A 61 21.99 -11.23 -2.34
C ILE A 61 22.08 -9.95 -3.18
N LYS A 62 21.89 -10.09 -4.48
CA LYS A 62 21.82 -8.95 -5.40
C LYS A 62 20.62 -8.08 -5.07
N HIS A 63 20.76 -6.79 -5.31
CA HIS A 63 19.71 -5.78 -5.13
C HIS A 63 19.43 -5.38 -3.67
N VAL A 64 20.07 -6.00 -2.69
CA VAL A 64 20.04 -5.51 -1.31
C VAL A 64 21.09 -4.43 -1.17
N LYS A 65 20.66 -3.21 -0.81
CA LYS A 65 21.55 -2.07 -0.67
C LYS A 65 22.10 -1.93 0.75
N ARG A 66 21.20 -2.05 1.74
CA ARG A 66 21.60 -1.92 3.15
C ARG A 66 20.47 -2.40 4.07
N ILE A 67 20.82 -2.58 5.32
CA ILE A 67 19.87 -2.88 6.40
C ILE A 67 19.76 -1.62 7.26
N LEU A 68 18.54 -1.21 7.59
CA LEU A 68 18.33 -0.11 8.53
C LEU A 68 18.58 -0.64 9.95
N PRO A 69 19.39 0.08 10.78
CA PRO A 69 19.85 -0.46 12.05
C PRO A 69 18.78 -0.52 13.14
N GLN A 70 17.71 0.26 13.02
CA GLN A 70 16.66 0.32 14.03
C GLN A 70 15.57 -0.70 13.77
N GLU A 71 15.09 -1.32 14.85
CA GLU A 71 13.91 -2.15 14.80
C GLU A 71 12.68 -1.30 14.50
N ILE A 72 11.74 -1.87 13.75
CA ILE A 72 10.47 -1.22 13.46
C ILE A 72 9.40 -1.82 14.37
N SER A 73 8.65 -0.96 15.05
CA SER A 73 7.54 -1.42 15.88
C SER A 73 6.35 -1.83 15.02
N ILE A 74 5.52 -2.72 15.55
CA ILE A 74 4.28 -3.12 14.86
C ILE A 74 3.38 -1.90 14.65
N GLU A 75 3.32 -0.99 15.61
CA GLU A 75 2.53 0.24 15.49
C GLU A 75 2.99 1.09 14.31
N ASP A 76 4.30 1.26 14.15
CA ASP A 76 4.84 2.01 13.00
C ASP A 76 4.56 1.28 11.68
N LEU A 77 4.65 -0.04 11.67
CA LEU A 77 4.38 -0.83 10.48
C LEU A 77 2.91 -0.72 10.05
N LEU A 78 2.00 -0.75 11.02
CA LEU A 78 0.56 -0.63 10.76
C LEU A 78 0.18 0.69 10.08
N LYS A 79 0.94 1.75 10.30
CA LYS A 79 0.70 3.04 9.63
C LYS A 79 0.80 2.94 8.11
N TYR A 80 1.61 2.04 7.59
CA TYR A 80 1.71 1.81 6.14
C TYR A 80 0.52 1.07 5.56
N PHE A 81 -0.25 0.37 6.39
CA PHE A 81 -1.47 -0.32 5.99
C PHE A 81 -2.71 0.55 6.19
N GLU A 82 -2.61 1.62 6.94
CA GLU A 82 -3.69 2.59 7.06
C GLU A 82 -3.74 3.37 5.74
N GLU A 83 -4.77 3.08 4.94
CA GLU A 83 -5.10 3.94 3.83
C GLU A 83 -5.39 5.32 4.40
N GLU A 84 -4.81 6.36 3.82
CA GLU A 84 -5.25 7.71 4.11
C GLU A 84 -6.75 7.75 3.84
N LYS A 85 -7.52 7.74 4.90
CA LYS A 85 -8.97 7.86 4.77
C LYS A 85 -9.26 9.28 4.35
N VAL A 86 -9.32 9.49 3.05
CA VAL A 86 -9.88 10.73 2.52
C VAL A 86 -11.33 10.74 2.94
N LYS A 87 -11.71 11.73 3.74
CA LYS A 87 -13.08 11.87 4.18
C LYS A 87 -13.86 12.58 3.07
N TYR A 88 -14.76 11.86 2.44
CA TYR A 88 -15.67 12.40 1.44
C TYR A 88 -16.95 12.90 2.10
N ASP A 89 -17.47 14.01 1.61
CA ASP A 89 -18.75 14.58 2.03
C ASP A 89 -19.68 14.67 0.82
N ILE A 90 -20.98 14.72 1.08
CA ILE A 90 -21.98 14.93 0.04
C ILE A 90 -21.74 16.29 -0.62
N ASN A 91 -21.88 16.37 -1.93
CA ASN A 91 -21.59 17.51 -2.80
C ASN A 91 -20.12 17.76 -3.12
N ASP A 92 -19.20 16.92 -2.65
CA ASP A 92 -17.81 16.99 -3.07
C ASP A 92 -17.69 16.62 -4.56
N ILE A 93 -16.78 17.28 -5.26
CA ILE A 93 -16.48 16.96 -6.65
C ILE A 93 -15.28 16.01 -6.68
N VAL A 94 -15.45 14.91 -7.35
CA VAL A 94 -14.44 13.84 -7.44
C VAL A 94 -14.20 13.43 -8.90
N GLU A 95 -13.04 12.84 -9.14
CA GLU A 95 -12.67 12.28 -10.44
C GLU A 95 -12.57 10.77 -10.30
N VAL A 96 -13.13 10.04 -11.26
CA VAL A 96 -13.05 8.58 -11.31
C VAL A 96 -11.66 8.17 -11.82
N LEU A 97 -10.94 7.34 -11.04
CA LEU A 97 -9.57 6.94 -11.34
C LEU A 97 -9.45 5.64 -12.12
N SER A 98 -10.52 4.84 -12.17
CA SER A 98 -10.47 3.52 -12.81
C SER A 98 -11.81 3.15 -13.44
N GLY A 99 -11.80 2.12 -14.29
CA GLY A 99 -12.99 1.60 -14.96
C GLY A 99 -13.34 2.34 -16.24
N ALA A 100 -14.57 2.11 -16.72
CA ALA A 100 -15.06 2.66 -17.99
C ALA A 100 -15.18 4.18 -17.97
N PHE A 101 -15.35 4.78 -16.82
CA PHE A 101 -15.53 6.23 -16.66
C PHE A 101 -14.30 6.95 -16.12
N LYS A 102 -13.13 6.33 -16.24
CA LYS A 102 -11.87 6.92 -15.81
C LYS A 102 -11.69 8.33 -16.42
N GLY A 103 -11.33 9.28 -15.58
CA GLY A 103 -11.13 10.67 -15.98
C GLY A 103 -12.39 11.53 -15.96
N THR A 104 -13.56 10.94 -15.67
CA THR A 104 -14.82 11.67 -15.59
C THR A 104 -14.99 12.26 -14.20
N ARG A 105 -15.53 13.47 -14.11
CA ARG A 105 -15.84 14.14 -12.86
C ARG A 105 -17.28 13.90 -12.46
N GLY A 106 -17.51 13.82 -11.16
CA GLY A 106 -18.84 13.63 -10.61
C GLY A 106 -19.00 14.32 -9.27
N LYS A 107 -20.23 14.55 -8.89
CA LYS A 107 -20.61 15.13 -7.60
C LYS A 107 -21.14 14.01 -6.71
N ILE A 108 -20.65 13.93 -5.48
CA ILE A 108 -21.11 12.90 -4.54
C ILE A 108 -22.53 13.25 -4.08
N ILE A 109 -23.44 12.30 -4.28
CA ILE A 109 -24.84 12.46 -3.87
C ILE A 109 -25.23 11.52 -2.73
N ASN A 110 -24.47 10.44 -2.52
CA ASN A 110 -24.69 9.50 -1.42
C ASN A 110 -23.39 8.79 -1.05
N ILE A 111 -23.26 8.43 0.21
CA ILE A 111 -22.09 7.72 0.73
C ILE A 111 -22.55 6.49 1.50
N ASP A 112 -22.06 5.30 1.12
CA ASP A 112 -22.29 4.06 1.85
C ASP A 112 -21.00 3.65 2.54
N GLU A 113 -20.87 3.96 3.81
CA GLU A 113 -19.67 3.66 4.61
C GLU A 113 -19.49 2.17 4.85
N LYS A 114 -20.55 1.40 4.90
CA LYS A 114 -20.48 -0.05 5.12
C LYS A 114 -19.88 -0.77 3.94
N LYS A 115 -20.28 -0.38 2.73
CA LYS A 115 -19.75 -0.96 1.49
C LYS A 115 -18.50 -0.25 0.99
N LYS A 116 -18.12 0.88 1.61
CA LYS A 116 -17.02 1.75 1.16
C LYS A 116 -17.21 2.20 -0.29
N GLU A 117 -18.43 2.53 -0.63
CA GLU A 117 -18.81 3.01 -1.95
C GLU A 117 -19.45 4.39 -1.84
N VAL A 118 -19.36 5.17 -2.89
CA VAL A 118 -20.07 6.43 -3.02
C VAL A 118 -20.88 6.41 -4.30
N THR A 119 -22.06 7.05 -4.27
CA THR A 119 -22.86 7.30 -5.46
C THR A 119 -22.52 8.69 -5.95
N ILE A 120 -22.09 8.79 -7.19
CA ILE A 120 -21.77 10.06 -7.82
C ILE A 120 -22.70 10.33 -9.00
N GLU A 121 -22.98 11.59 -9.26
CA GLU A 121 -23.69 12.05 -10.44
C GLU A 121 -22.68 12.71 -11.37
N LEU A 122 -22.54 12.18 -12.59
CA LEU A 122 -21.59 12.71 -13.56
C LEU A 122 -22.02 14.10 -14.03
N ILE A 123 -21.08 15.05 -14.03
CA ILE A 123 -21.36 16.45 -14.36
C ILE A 123 -20.99 16.85 -15.78
N ASP A 124 -20.07 16.12 -16.40
CA ASP A 124 -19.56 16.43 -17.75
C ASP A 124 -20.25 15.65 -18.85
N VAL A 125 -21.45 15.12 -18.59
CA VAL A 125 -22.21 14.30 -19.53
C VAL A 125 -23.54 15.00 -19.87
N PRO A 126 -24.06 14.81 -21.11
CA PRO A 126 -25.31 15.45 -21.53
C PRO A 126 -26.55 14.97 -20.74
N VAL A 127 -26.53 13.74 -20.27
CA VAL A 127 -27.64 13.16 -19.50
C VAL A 127 -27.11 12.83 -18.11
N PRO A 128 -27.78 13.25 -17.03
CA PRO A 128 -27.37 12.89 -15.67
C PRO A 128 -27.29 11.38 -15.50
N LEU A 129 -26.14 10.90 -15.09
CA LEU A 129 -25.88 9.48 -14.87
C LEU A 129 -25.33 9.28 -13.48
N GLN A 130 -25.94 8.39 -12.71
CA GLN A 130 -25.51 8.05 -11.35
C GLN A 130 -24.71 6.75 -11.39
N LEU A 131 -23.58 6.76 -10.70
CA LEU A 131 -22.69 5.60 -10.61
C LEU A 131 -22.36 5.31 -9.15
N ASN A 132 -22.29 4.02 -8.81
CA ASN A 132 -21.72 3.57 -7.56
C ASN A 132 -20.26 3.23 -7.79
N VAL A 133 -19.35 3.89 -7.08
CA VAL A 133 -17.92 3.74 -7.28
C VAL A 133 -17.25 3.46 -5.92
N PRO A 134 -16.29 2.51 -5.85
CA PRO A 134 -15.53 2.32 -4.62
C PRO A 134 -14.79 3.59 -4.21
N MET A 135 -14.74 3.88 -2.91
CA MET A 135 -14.07 5.07 -2.39
C MET A 135 -12.61 5.18 -2.81
N ASN A 136 -11.92 4.04 -2.93
CA ASN A 136 -10.51 4.00 -3.32
C ASN A 136 -10.26 4.27 -4.81
N SER A 137 -11.31 4.35 -5.61
CA SER A 137 -11.22 4.64 -7.05
C SER A 137 -11.53 6.11 -7.39
N LEU A 138 -11.52 6.98 -6.39
CA LEU A 138 -11.87 8.38 -6.53
C LEU A 138 -10.73 9.29 -6.08
N LYS A 139 -10.64 10.45 -6.71
CA LYS A 139 -9.74 11.53 -6.33
C LYS A 139 -10.57 12.78 -6.04
N LEU A 140 -10.36 13.37 -4.87
CA LEU A 140 -11.04 14.62 -4.50
C LEU A 140 -10.49 15.77 -5.35
N ILE A 141 -11.37 16.46 -6.07
CA ILE A 141 -11.02 17.61 -6.91
C ILE A 141 -11.39 18.90 -6.21
N GLU A 142 -12.62 18.98 -5.70
CA GLU A 142 -13.11 20.15 -5.02
C GLU A 142 -14.00 19.73 -3.84
N LYS A 143 -13.70 20.26 -2.67
CA LYS A 143 -14.47 19.97 -1.48
C LYS A 143 -15.68 20.88 -1.37
N SER A 144 -16.82 20.30 -0.99
CA SER A 144 -18.02 21.08 -0.71
C SER A 144 -17.80 21.98 0.51
N LYS A 145 -18.41 23.14 0.48
CA LYS A 145 -18.35 24.07 1.63
C LYS A 145 -19.42 23.74 2.64
#